data_9f76f89db14beeeeb25216cd9b38a3de
#
_entry.id   9f76f89db14beeeeb25216cd9b38a3de
#
_cell.length_a   1.000
_cell.length_b   1.000
_cell.length_c   1.000
_cell.angle_alpha   90.00
_cell.angle_beta   90.00
_cell.angle_gamma   90.00
#
_symmetry.space_group_name_H-M   'P 1'
#
loop_
_entity.id
_entity.type
_entity.pdbx_description
1 polymer ?
#
loop_
_entity_poly.entity_id
_entity_poly.type
_entity_poly.pdbx_seq_one_letter_code
_entity_poly.pdbx_strand_id
1 'polypeptide(L)'
;MVSEMAQSAAADDVFHALSNPTRRKVLERLSVGPATVSELAASFDMQLPSFVQHLSVLEQSRLVRSKKRGRVRTYEIAPERFKVAEDWLTTRRQLWEARLDRFDQYVKQLKEKE
;
A
#
# COMPACT_ATOMS: atom_id res chain seq x y z
N MET A 1 3.41 21.61 -6.05
CA MET A 1 3.32 21.10 -4.67
C MET A 1 1.97 20.46 -4.45
N VAL A 2 1.95 19.24 -3.99
CA VAL A 2 0.71 18.51 -3.73
C VAL A 2 0.15 18.97 -2.38
N SER A 3 -1.14 19.32 -2.32
CA SER A 3 -1.77 19.74 -1.07
C SER A 3 -1.87 18.59 -0.07
N GLU A 4 -2.01 18.90 1.21
CA GLU A 4 -2.23 17.89 2.26
C GLU A 4 -3.48 17.05 1.97
N MET A 5 -4.53 17.67 1.45
CA MET A 5 -5.75 16.95 1.09
C MET A 5 -5.51 15.92 -0.01
N ALA A 6 -4.71 16.26 -1.03
CA ALA A 6 -4.38 15.33 -2.11
C ALA A 6 -3.50 14.19 -1.60
N GLN A 7 -2.55 14.45 -0.71
CA GLN A 7 -1.71 13.42 -0.09
C GLN A 7 -2.55 12.49 0.80
N SER A 8 -3.49 13.05 1.55
CA SER A 8 -4.40 12.27 2.41
C SER A 8 -5.32 11.37 1.56
N ALA A 9 -5.87 11.89 0.46
CA ALA A 9 -6.69 11.12 -0.45
C ALA A 9 -5.88 9.99 -1.10
N ALA A 10 -4.63 10.25 -1.48
CA ALA A 10 -3.74 9.23 -2.05
C ALA A 10 -3.44 8.12 -1.03
N ALA A 11 -3.21 8.48 0.24
CA ALA A 11 -3.00 7.51 1.31
C ALA A 11 -4.25 6.65 1.52
N ASP A 12 -5.43 7.26 1.54
CA ASP A 12 -6.69 6.53 1.68
C ASP A 12 -6.89 5.51 0.57
N ASP A 13 -6.61 5.90 -0.68
CA ASP A 13 -6.71 4.99 -1.83
C ASP A 13 -5.76 3.80 -1.69
N VAL A 14 -4.53 4.05 -1.24
CA VAL A 14 -3.55 2.98 -1.04
C VAL A 14 -4.00 2.03 0.07
N PHE A 15 -4.41 2.56 1.22
CA PHE A 15 -4.88 1.73 2.33
C PHE A 15 -6.14 0.95 1.97
N HIS A 16 -7.06 1.56 1.23
CA HIS A 16 -8.24 0.86 0.74
C HIS A 16 -7.85 -0.33 -0.15
N ALA A 17 -6.95 -0.10 -1.10
CA ALA A 17 -6.47 -1.16 -1.98
C ALA A 17 -5.80 -2.30 -1.20
N LEU A 18 -5.02 -1.96 -0.18
CA LEU A 18 -4.30 -2.94 0.65
C LEU A 18 -5.18 -3.66 1.67
N SER A 19 -6.41 -3.22 1.87
CA SER A 19 -7.32 -3.81 2.87
C SER A 19 -7.91 -5.16 2.46
N ASN A 20 -7.66 -5.62 1.25
CA ASN A 20 -8.23 -6.87 0.72
C ASN A 20 -7.13 -7.91 0.50
N PRO A 21 -7.31 -9.15 1.00
CA PRO A 21 -6.27 -10.17 0.89
C PRO A 21 -5.96 -10.59 -0.56
N THR A 22 -6.97 -10.62 -1.45
CA THR A 22 -6.74 -10.93 -2.86
C THR A 22 -5.81 -9.90 -3.50
N ARG A 23 -6.08 -8.62 -3.24
CA ARG A 23 -5.26 -7.55 -3.80
C ARG A 23 -3.83 -7.58 -3.26
N ARG A 24 -3.66 -7.88 -1.96
CA ARG A 24 -2.32 -8.03 -1.38
C ARG A 24 -1.55 -9.19 -2.03
N LYS A 25 -2.20 -10.31 -2.30
CA LYS A 25 -1.57 -11.46 -2.97
C LYS A 25 -1.15 -11.12 -4.40
N VAL A 26 -1.97 -10.35 -5.11
CA VAL A 26 -1.60 -9.86 -6.45
C VAL A 26 -0.32 -9.03 -6.37
N LEU A 27 -0.24 -8.12 -5.42
CA LEU A 27 0.95 -7.29 -5.24
C LEU A 27 2.17 -8.13 -4.88
N GLU A 28 2.01 -9.15 -4.03
CA GLU A 28 3.09 -10.08 -3.70
C GLU A 28 3.60 -10.78 -4.95
N ARG A 29 2.69 -11.26 -5.79
CA ARG A 29 3.08 -11.89 -7.06
C ARG A 29 3.80 -10.92 -7.99
N LEU A 30 3.31 -9.70 -8.11
CA LEU A 30 3.92 -8.68 -8.98
C LEU A 30 5.25 -8.17 -8.44
N SER A 31 5.54 -8.37 -7.17
CA SER A 31 6.84 -8.03 -6.58
C SER A 31 7.97 -8.88 -7.15
N VAL A 32 7.65 -10.04 -7.72
CA VAL A 32 8.63 -10.94 -8.37
C VAL A 32 8.85 -10.55 -9.83
N GLY A 33 7.89 -9.89 -10.45
CA GLY A 33 7.98 -9.45 -11.84
C GLY A 33 6.62 -9.25 -12.46
N PRO A 34 6.55 -8.66 -13.65
CA PRO A 34 5.29 -8.45 -14.35
C PRO A 34 4.55 -9.75 -14.64
N ALA A 35 3.24 -9.67 -14.75
CA ALA A 35 2.40 -10.82 -15.05
C ALA A 35 1.15 -10.40 -15.84
N THR A 36 0.65 -11.29 -16.66
CA THR A 36 -0.60 -11.08 -17.40
C THR A 36 -1.81 -11.34 -16.52
N VAL A 37 -2.98 -10.85 -16.93
CA VAL A 37 -4.24 -11.14 -16.22
C VAL A 37 -4.44 -12.65 -16.05
N SER A 38 -4.18 -13.42 -17.11
CA SER A 38 -4.36 -14.88 -17.06
C SER A 38 -3.42 -15.55 -16.07
N GLU A 39 -2.17 -15.11 -16.01
CA GLU A 39 -1.19 -15.62 -15.06
C GLU A 39 -1.59 -15.29 -13.63
N LEU A 40 -2.05 -14.07 -13.39
CA LEU A 40 -2.50 -13.64 -12.07
C LEU A 40 -3.76 -14.39 -11.65
N ALA A 41 -4.75 -14.50 -12.53
CA ALA A 41 -6.03 -15.12 -12.22
C ALA A 41 -5.90 -16.62 -11.94
N ALA A 42 -4.89 -17.28 -12.50
CA ALA A 42 -4.67 -18.72 -12.33
C ALA A 42 -4.46 -19.13 -10.86
N SER A 43 -3.97 -18.22 -10.03
CA SER A 43 -3.70 -18.47 -8.61
C SER A 43 -4.90 -18.28 -7.70
N PHE A 44 -6.06 -17.87 -8.25
CA PHE A 44 -7.23 -17.53 -7.44
C PHE A 44 -8.45 -18.32 -7.89
N ASP A 45 -9.24 -18.76 -6.92
CA ASP A 45 -10.52 -19.44 -7.16
C ASP A 45 -11.63 -18.41 -7.08
N MET A 46 -11.77 -17.60 -8.12
CA MET A 46 -12.85 -16.62 -8.21
C MET A 46 -13.20 -16.35 -9.67
N GLN A 47 -14.40 -15.82 -9.89
CA GLN A 47 -14.86 -15.43 -11.21
C GLN A 47 -13.98 -14.33 -11.78
N LEU A 48 -13.69 -14.42 -13.07
CA LEU A 48 -12.83 -13.45 -13.75
C LEU A 48 -13.31 -12.00 -13.61
N PRO A 49 -14.62 -11.68 -13.77
CA PRO A 49 -15.07 -10.30 -13.57
C PRO A 49 -14.76 -9.75 -12.17
N SER A 50 -14.90 -10.56 -11.13
CA SER A 50 -14.57 -10.14 -9.76
C SER A 50 -13.07 -9.91 -9.60
N PHE A 51 -12.26 -10.79 -10.19
CA PHE A 51 -10.80 -10.64 -10.17
C PHE A 51 -10.36 -9.37 -10.88
N VAL A 52 -10.92 -9.09 -12.06
CA VAL A 52 -10.61 -7.89 -12.83
C VAL A 52 -10.96 -6.62 -12.07
N GLN A 53 -12.03 -6.64 -11.27
CA GLN A 53 -12.37 -5.51 -10.39
C GLN A 53 -11.27 -5.24 -9.36
N HIS A 54 -10.68 -6.28 -8.78
CA HIS A 54 -9.55 -6.11 -7.87
C HIS A 54 -8.35 -5.49 -8.56
N LEU A 55 -8.06 -5.91 -9.79
CA LEU A 55 -6.99 -5.31 -10.59
C LEU A 55 -7.29 -3.83 -10.89
N SER A 56 -8.55 -3.50 -11.17
CA SER A 56 -8.97 -2.13 -11.41
C SER A 56 -8.76 -1.24 -10.18
N VAL A 57 -9.10 -1.73 -9.00
CA VAL A 57 -8.86 -0.99 -7.74
C VAL A 57 -7.37 -0.72 -7.55
N LEU A 58 -6.52 -1.72 -7.79
CA LEU A 58 -5.07 -1.57 -7.68
C LEU A 58 -4.52 -0.54 -8.68
N GLU A 59 -5.06 -0.54 -9.90
CA GLU A 59 -4.64 0.40 -10.93
C GLU A 59 -5.12 1.82 -10.63
N GLN A 60 -6.35 1.98 -10.16
CA GLN A 60 -6.90 3.28 -9.76
C GLN A 60 -6.14 3.88 -8.58
N SER A 61 -5.68 3.06 -7.64
CA SER A 61 -4.86 3.52 -6.53
C SER A 61 -3.41 3.78 -6.93
N ARG A 62 -3.05 3.48 -8.18
CA ARG A 62 -1.70 3.63 -8.75
C ARG A 62 -0.63 2.77 -8.05
N LEU A 63 -1.04 1.66 -7.45
CA LEU A 63 -0.11 0.67 -6.92
C LEU A 63 0.42 -0.23 -8.03
N VAL A 64 -0.33 -0.36 -9.11
CA VAL A 64 0.07 -1.10 -10.30
C VAL A 64 -0.23 -0.25 -11.53
N ARG A 65 0.45 -0.58 -12.63
CA ARG A 65 0.16 -0.05 -13.95
C ARG A 65 0.08 -1.20 -14.92
N SER A 66 -0.62 -1.00 -16.03
CA SER A 66 -0.79 -2.05 -17.02
C SER A 66 -0.53 -1.53 -18.42
N LYS A 67 -0.13 -2.45 -19.31
CA LYS A 67 0.04 -2.19 -20.75
C LYS A 67 -0.63 -3.29 -21.52
N LYS A 68 -1.35 -2.90 -22.56
CA LYS A 68 -2.02 -3.84 -23.45
C LYS A 68 -1.26 -3.95 -24.75
N ARG A 69 -0.93 -5.19 -25.15
CA ARG A 69 -0.37 -5.52 -26.46
C ARG A 69 -1.28 -6.55 -27.11
N GLY A 70 -1.95 -6.15 -28.19
CA GLY A 70 -2.95 -7.00 -28.80
C GLY A 70 -4.07 -7.30 -27.83
N ARG A 71 -4.27 -8.59 -27.50
CA ARG A 71 -5.30 -9.05 -26.56
C ARG A 71 -4.75 -9.28 -25.14
N VAL A 72 -3.45 -9.08 -24.95
CA VAL A 72 -2.79 -9.40 -23.70
C VAL A 72 -2.53 -8.10 -22.91
N ARG A 73 -3.00 -8.08 -21.67
CA ARG A 73 -2.72 -6.99 -20.74
C ARG A 73 -1.77 -7.49 -19.65
N THR A 74 -0.66 -6.79 -19.49
CA THR A 74 0.39 -7.11 -18.52
C THR A 74 0.41 -6.06 -17.42
N TYR A 75 0.45 -6.51 -16.18
CA TYR A 75 0.50 -5.67 -14.99
C TYR A 75 1.89 -5.69 -14.37
N GLU A 76 2.28 -4.57 -13.80
CA GLU A 76 3.53 -4.46 -13.03
C GLU A 76 3.35 -3.52 -11.84
N ILE A 77 4.21 -3.64 -10.83
CA ILE A 77 4.20 -2.74 -9.67
C ILE A 77 4.58 -1.33 -10.12
N ALA A 78 3.85 -0.35 -9.56
CA ALA A 78 4.19 1.07 -9.65
C ALA A 78 4.61 1.52 -8.25
N PRO A 79 5.92 1.57 -7.95
CA PRO A 79 6.38 1.70 -6.56
C PRO A 79 6.13 3.06 -5.93
N GLU A 80 5.87 4.10 -6.73
CA GLU A 80 5.81 5.49 -6.25
C GLU A 80 4.71 5.72 -5.20
N ARG A 81 3.55 5.06 -5.34
CA ARG A 81 2.42 5.24 -4.43
C ARG A 81 2.60 4.52 -3.11
N PHE A 82 3.41 3.46 -3.08
CA PHE A 82 3.76 2.80 -1.82
C PHE A 82 4.43 3.76 -0.85
N LYS A 83 5.22 4.69 -1.37
CA LYS A 83 5.90 5.70 -0.55
C LYS A 83 4.91 6.56 0.22
N VAL A 84 3.76 6.87 -0.34
CA VAL A 84 2.72 7.66 0.35
C VAL A 84 2.28 6.95 1.63
N ALA A 85 2.02 5.65 1.56
CA ALA A 85 1.64 4.85 2.73
C ALA A 85 2.80 4.71 3.72
N GLU A 86 4.01 4.46 3.21
CA GLU A 86 5.21 4.37 4.05
C GLU A 86 5.44 5.67 4.82
N ASP A 87 5.34 6.80 4.16
CA ASP A 87 5.54 8.12 4.77
C ASP A 87 4.51 8.38 5.87
N TRP A 88 3.24 8.03 5.61
CA TRP A 88 2.19 8.18 6.60
C TRP A 88 2.48 7.33 7.85
N LEU A 89 2.83 6.06 7.65
CA LEU A 89 3.15 5.14 8.74
C LEU A 89 4.41 5.59 9.49
N THR A 90 5.45 6.00 8.77
CA THR A 90 6.69 6.48 9.36
C THR A 90 6.46 7.70 10.24
N THR A 91 5.67 8.65 9.77
CA THR A 91 5.34 9.85 10.54
C THR A 91 4.63 9.49 11.84
N ARG A 92 3.65 8.60 11.77
CA ARG A 92 2.90 8.16 12.97
C ARG A 92 3.80 7.43 13.95
N ARG A 93 4.67 6.56 13.47
CA ARG A 93 5.61 5.83 14.31
C ARG A 93 6.59 6.79 15.00
N GLN A 94 7.15 7.74 14.26
CA GLN A 94 8.09 8.71 14.82
C GLN A 94 7.45 9.57 15.90
N LEU A 95 6.23 10.03 15.69
CA LEU A 95 5.47 10.79 16.70
C LEU A 95 5.23 9.97 17.95
N TRP A 96 4.86 8.71 17.79
CA TRP A 96 4.62 7.80 18.90
C TRP A 96 5.91 7.51 19.68
N GLU A 97 7.01 7.22 18.99
CA GLU A 97 8.32 6.97 19.59
C GLU A 97 8.81 8.19 20.38
N ALA A 98 8.67 9.39 19.83
CA ALA A 98 9.04 10.63 20.52
C ALA A 98 8.23 10.82 21.80
N ARG A 99 6.95 10.47 21.79
CA ARG A 99 6.08 10.55 22.96
C ARG A 99 6.51 9.55 24.03
N LEU A 100 6.88 8.32 23.64
CA LEU A 100 7.37 7.31 24.56
C LEU A 100 8.70 7.74 25.18
N ASP A 101 9.61 8.32 24.41
CA ASP A 101 10.88 8.81 24.90
C ASP A 101 10.69 9.91 25.96
N ARG A 102 9.78 10.84 25.72
CA ARG A 102 9.46 11.89 26.69
C ARG A 102 8.88 11.31 27.98
N PHE A 103 8.04 10.29 27.85
CA PHE A 103 7.47 9.60 29.00
C PHE A 103 8.56 8.90 29.80
N ASP A 104 9.48 8.20 29.14
CA ASP A 104 10.61 7.53 29.79
C ASP A 104 11.48 8.52 30.56
N GLN A 105 11.78 9.66 29.96
CA GLN A 105 12.55 10.72 30.62
C GLN A 105 11.85 11.25 31.85
N TYR A 106 10.53 11.42 31.77
CA TYR A 106 9.72 11.88 32.89
C TYR A 106 9.77 10.87 34.04
N VAL A 107 9.62 9.59 33.77
CA VAL A 107 9.69 8.53 34.76
C VAL A 107 11.07 8.50 35.42
N LYS A 108 12.15 8.62 34.65
CA LYS A 108 13.51 8.68 35.19
C LYS A 108 13.71 9.87 36.13
N GLN A 109 13.19 11.04 35.76
CA GLN A 109 13.26 12.23 36.64
C GLN A 109 12.52 12.03 37.94
N LEU A 110 11.38 11.37 37.93
CA LEU A 110 10.64 11.04 39.14
C LEU A 110 11.45 10.12 40.04
N LYS A 111 12.14 9.12 39.50
CA LYS A 111 12.99 8.20 40.27
C LYS A 111 14.20 8.90 40.87
N GLU A 112 14.79 9.85 40.18
CA GLU A 112 15.93 10.62 40.67
C GLU A 112 15.58 11.51 41.87
N LYS A 113 14.31 11.92 41.98
CA LYS A 113 13.83 12.75 43.09
C LYS A 113 13.50 11.96 44.36
N GLU A 114 13.49 10.65 44.28
CA GLU A 114 13.33 9.78 45.41
C GLU A 114 14.69 9.56 46.09
#